data_71d663290ed240c161aff70ea7e38274
#
_entry.id   71d663290ed240c161aff70ea7e38274
#
_cell.length_a   1.000
_cell.length_b   1.000
_cell.length_c   1.000
_cell.angle_alpha   90.00
_cell.angle_beta   90.00
_cell.angle_gamma   90.00
#
_symmetry.space_group_name_H-M   'P 1'
#
loop_
_entity.id
_entity.type
_entity.pdbx_description
1 polymer ?
#
loop_
_entity_poly.entity_id
_entity_poly.type
_entity_poly.pdbx_seq_one_letter_code
_entity_poly.pdbx_strand_id
1 'polypeptide(L)'
;MVSFDELVKSRRAWIDDVLQPWCRDAARADLLKAEAEWTDIAGRADSAATLWTWAWGRFPALVHEEMSGVNETREVRLTLRDGREVVGYPDARSCALGRLLLLESSAAGNREHGPFSIDEIVAVAVAAE
;
A
#
# COMPACT_ATOMS: atom_id res chain seq x y z
N MET A 1 24.37 -3.47 -29.87
CA MET A 1 24.06 -2.22 -29.18
C MET A 1 22.56 -2.12 -28.91
N VAL A 2 22.18 -1.83 -27.67
CA VAL A 2 20.76 -1.75 -27.30
C VAL A 2 20.22 -0.38 -27.71
N SER A 3 19.08 -0.35 -28.39
CA SER A 3 18.45 0.91 -28.78
C SER A 3 17.72 1.54 -27.57
N PHE A 4 17.39 2.83 -27.71
CA PHE A 4 16.63 3.53 -26.67
C PHE A 4 15.28 2.84 -26.40
N ASP A 5 14.58 2.42 -27.47
CA ASP A 5 13.30 1.73 -27.34
C ASP A 5 13.43 0.40 -26.60
N GLU A 6 14.52 -0.34 -26.85
CA GLU A 6 14.77 -1.59 -26.15
C GLU A 6 15.05 -1.35 -24.66
N LEU A 7 15.76 -0.28 -24.31
CA LEU A 7 16.03 0.08 -22.93
C LEU A 7 14.74 0.43 -22.20
N VAL A 8 13.85 1.20 -22.84
CA VAL A 8 12.55 1.57 -22.27
C VAL A 8 11.70 0.33 -22.02
N LYS A 9 11.65 -0.58 -22.99
CA LYS A 9 10.89 -1.83 -22.84
C LYS A 9 11.46 -2.71 -21.73
N SER A 10 12.77 -2.83 -21.64
CA SER A 10 13.43 -3.62 -20.60
C SER A 10 13.16 -3.06 -19.21
N ARG A 11 13.20 -1.74 -19.07
CA ARG A 11 12.92 -1.08 -17.79
C ARG A 11 11.47 -1.28 -17.39
N ARG A 12 10.54 -1.15 -18.33
CA ARG A 12 9.12 -1.37 -18.07
C ARG A 12 8.85 -2.82 -17.66
N ALA A 13 9.46 -3.77 -18.36
CA ALA A 13 9.34 -5.18 -18.01
C ALA A 13 9.87 -5.45 -16.59
N TRP A 14 11.00 -4.86 -16.25
CA TRP A 14 11.56 -5.00 -14.91
C TRP A 14 10.63 -4.43 -13.84
N ILE A 15 10.04 -3.25 -14.09
CA ILE A 15 9.08 -2.65 -13.16
C ILE A 15 7.87 -3.57 -12.97
N ASP A 16 7.30 -4.07 -14.06
CA ASP A 16 6.09 -4.89 -14.00
C ASP A 16 6.35 -6.29 -13.43
N ASP A 17 7.49 -6.89 -13.79
CA ASP A 17 7.75 -8.30 -13.47
C ASP A 17 8.56 -8.51 -12.19
N VAL A 18 9.31 -7.51 -11.77
CA VAL A 18 10.22 -7.62 -10.62
C VAL A 18 9.88 -6.62 -9.52
N LEU A 19 9.89 -5.33 -9.84
CA LEU A 19 9.77 -4.29 -8.82
C LEU A 19 8.36 -4.25 -8.21
N GLN A 20 7.32 -4.25 -9.02
CA GLN A 20 5.95 -4.17 -8.53
C GLN A 20 5.58 -5.39 -7.67
N PRO A 21 5.84 -6.64 -8.12
CA PRO A 21 5.61 -7.81 -7.26
C PRO A 21 6.44 -7.78 -5.98
N TRP A 22 7.69 -7.30 -6.05
CA TRP A 22 8.53 -7.18 -4.87
C TRP A 22 7.90 -6.24 -3.84
N CYS A 23 7.39 -5.09 -4.28
CA CYS A 23 6.73 -4.14 -3.38
C CYS A 23 5.50 -4.74 -2.69
N ARG A 24 4.78 -5.62 -3.40
CA ARG A 24 3.59 -6.27 -2.82
C ARG A 24 3.93 -7.24 -1.70
N ASP A 25 5.11 -7.83 -1.73
CA ASP A 25 5.48 -8.88 -0.79
C ASP A 25 6.52 -8.46 0.25
N ALA A 26 7.18 -7.32 0.04
CA ALA A 26 8.28 -6.90 0.91
C ALA A 26 7.80 -6.47 2.29
N ALA A 27 8.64 -6.69 3.31
CA ALA A 27 8.40 -6.23 4.66
C ALA A 27 8.53 -4.70 4.72
N ARG A 28 7.88 -4.08 5.70
CA ARG A 28 7.89 -2.63 5.86
C ARG A 28 9.31 -2.07 5.94
N ALA A 29 10.21 -2.72 6.68
CA ALA A 29 11.59 -2.26 6.82
C ALA A 29 12.30 -2.20 5.47
N ASP A 30 12.07 -3.19 4.61
CA ASP A 30 12.67 -3.23 3.28
C ASP A 30 12.06 -2.17 2.36
N LEU A 31 10.77 -1.92 2.50
CA LEU A 31 10.09 -0.87 1.74
C LEU A 31 10.58 0.52 2.12
N LEU A 32 10.79 0.77 3.42
CA LEU A 32 11.33 2.05 3.88
C LEU A 32 12.75 2.27 3.35
N LYS A 33 13.55 1.23 3.31
CA LYS A 33 14.90 1.30 2.76
C LYS A 33 14.86 1.61 1.26
N ALA A 34 13.96 0.95 0.53
CA ALA A 34 13.77 1.21 -0.89
C ALA A 34 13.28 2.64 -1.15
N GLU A 35 12.41 3.16 -0.30
CA GLU A 35 11.96 4.55 -0.43
C GLU A 35 13.13 5.53 -0.29
N ALA A 36 14.03 5.30 0.66
CA ALA A 36 15.21 6.15 0.82
C ALA A 36 16.10 6.14 -0.41
N GLU A 37 16.13 5.04 -1.16
CA GLU A 37 16.94 4.88 -2.36
C GLU A 37 16.10 5.00 -3.64
N TRP A 38 14.85 5.48 -3.53
CA TRP A 38 13.88 5.42 -4.62
C TRP A 38 14.32 6.15 -5.88
N THR A 39 15.02 7.27 -5.74
CA THR A 39 15.54 8.00 -6.90
C THR A 39 16.50 7.14 -7.71
N ASP A 40 17.32 6.34 -7.04
CA ASP A 40 18.26 5.44 -7.70
C ASP A 40 17.55 4.23 -8.33
N ILE A 41 16.45 3.79 -7.74
CA ILE A 41 15.70 2.62 -8.22
C ILE A 41 14.75 3.00 -9.35
N ALA A 42 13.96 4.04 -9.19
CA ALA A 42 12.85 4.37 -10.07
C ALA A 42 12.88 5.80 -10.63
N GLY A 43 13.98 6.52 -10.45
CA GLY A 43 14.14 7.86 -10.98
C GLY A 43 13.24 8.87 -10.27
N ARG A 44 12.52 9.67 -11.06
CA ARG A 44 11.68 10.75 -10.52
C ARG A 44 10.26 10.32 -10.15
N ALA A 45 9.96 9.03 -10.21
CA ALA A 45 8.64 8.54 -9.84
C ALA A 45 8.36 8.84 -8.37
N ASP A 46 7.13 9.24 -8.06
CA ASP A 46 6.72 9.53 -6.70
C ASP A 46 6.56 8.22 -5.92
N SER A 47 7.33 8.05 -4.84
CA SER A 47 7.27 6.84 -4.03
C SER A 47 5.90 6.63 -3.40
N ALA A 48 5.19 7.69 -3.02
CA ALA A 48 3.86 7.56 -2.43
C ALA A 48 2.85 7.01 -3.43
N ALA A 49 2.95 7.42 -4.69
CA ALA A 49 2.03 6.98 -5.74
C ALA A 49 2.43 5.66 -6.38
N THR A 50 3.65 5.18 -6.17
CA THR A 50 4.15 3.95 -6.79
C THR A 50 4.50 2.89 -5.76
N LEU A 51 5.61 3.04 -5.04
CA LEU A 51 6.08 2.03 -4.08
C LEU A 51 5.02 1.66 -3.07
N TRP A 52 4.43 2.66 -2.40
CA TRP A 52 3.44 2.39 -1.34
C TRP A 52 2.11 1.92 -1.90
N THR A 53 1.70 2.43 -3.08
CA THR A 53 0.49 1.93 -3.75
C THR A 53 0.65 0.46 -4.10
N TRP A 54 1.80 0.08 -4.64
CA TRP A 54 2.07 -1.32 -4.96
C TRP A 54 2.13 -2.20 -3.71
N ALA A 55 2.73 -1.68 -2.63
CA ALA A 55 2.80 -2.41 -1.37
C ALA A 55 1.41 -2.67 -0.80
N TRP A 56 0.54 -1.66 -0.75
CA TRP A 56 -0.83 -1.82 -0.30
C TRP A 56 -1.68 -2.63 -1.26
N GLY A 57 -1.25 -2.75 -2.51
CA GLY A 57 -1.91 -3.59 -3.52
C GLY A 57 -1.93 -5.07 -3.19
N ARG A 58 -1.13 -5.51 -2.20
CA ARG A 58 -1.22 -6.89 -1.68
C ARG A 58 -2.59 -7.15 -1.02
N PHE A 59 -3.30 -6.08 -0.68
CA PHE A 59 -4.65 -6.13 -0.13
C PHE A 59 -5.60 -5.41 -1.09
N PRO A 60 -6.17 -6.11 -2.08
CA PRO A 60 -7.01 -5.46 -3.09
C PRO A 60 -8.17 -4.64 -2.52
N ALA A 61 -8.70 -5.02 -1.37
CA ALA A 61 -9.82 -4.30 -0.74
C ALA A 61 -9.42 -2.89 -0.27
N LEU A 62 -8.13 -2.62 -0.09
CA LEU A 62 -7.63 -1.33 0.39
C LEU A 62 -7.40 -0.31 -0.71
N VAL A 63 -7.27 -0.73 -1.95
CA VAL A 63 -6.80 0.16 -3.03
C VAL A 63 -7.85 0.35 -4.10
N HIS A 64 -7.76 1.48 -4.80
CA HIS A 64 -8.56 1.72 -6.00
C HIS A 64 -7.97 0.96 -7.19
N GLU A 65 -8.82 0.60 -8.14
CA GLU A 65 -8.36 -0.03 -9.36
C GLU A 65 -7.68 0.98 -10.30
N GLU A 66 -8.10 2.24 -10.25
CA GLU A 66 -7.66 3.26 -11.20
C GLU A 66 -6.89 4.43 -10.58
N MET A 67 -6.85 4.51 -9.26
CA MET A 67 -6.23 5.64 -8.56
C MET A 67 -5.15 5.13 -7.60
N SER A 68 -4.12 5.94 -7.39
CA SER A 68 -3.09 5.61 -6.42
C SER A 68 -3.59 5.82 -4.99
N GLY A 69 -2.96 5.15 -4.04
CA GLY A 69 -3.26 5.28 -2.63
C GLY A 69 -4.35 4.35 -2.13
N VAL A 70 -4.68 4.49 -0.86
CA VAL A 70 -5.71 3.66 -0.23
C VAL A 70 -7.10 4.24 -0.49
N ASN A 71 -8.09 3.36 -0.57
CA ASN A 71 -9.47 3.75 -0.85
C ASN A 71 -10.19 4.14 0.46
N GLU A 72 -10.38 5.43 0.68
CA GLU A 72 -11.05 5.96 1.87
C GLU A 72 -12.57 5.79 1.84
N THR A 73 -13.14 5.43 0.70
CA THR A 73 -14.60 5.39 0.53
C THR A 73 -15.21 4.06 0.91
N ARG A 74 -14.40 3.08 1.26
CA ARG A 74 -14.82 1.72 1.51
C ARG A 74 -14.47 1.31 2.93
N GLU A 75 -15.48 0.88 3.70
CA GLU A 75 -15.22 0.30 5.01
C GLU A 75 -14.59 -1.07 4.86
N VAL A 76 -13.53 -1.33 5.59
CA VAL A 76 -12.79 -2.59 5.50
C VAL A 76 -12.64 -3.23 6.88
N ARG A 77 -12.42 -4.54 6.87
CA ARG A 77 -12.09 -5.32 8.05
C ARG A 77 -10.66 -5.81 7.91
N LEU A 78 -9.83 -5.43 8.85
CA LEU A 78 -8.45 -5.91 8.93
C LEU A 78 -8.38 -7.12 9.85
N THR A 79 -7.62 -8.12 9.45
CA THR A 79 -7.23 -9.21 10.33
C THR A 79 -5.75 -9.04 10.63
N LEU A 80 -5.41 -8.91 11.90
CA LEU A 80 -4.04 -8.70 12.36
C LEU A 80 -3.38 -10.03 12.72
N ARG A 81 -2.04 -10.02 12.78
CA ARG A 81 -1.28 -11.25 13.09
C ARG A 81 -1.63 -11.85 14.45
N ASP A 82 -2.02 -11.02 15.41
CA ASP A 82 -2.41 -11.50 16.74
C ASP A 82 -3.86 -12.01 16.80
N GLY A 83 -4.55 -12.05 15.67
CA GLY A 83 -5.93 -12.54 15.57
C GLY A 83 -7.00 -11.49 15.76
N ARG A 84 -6.64 -10.26 16.13
CA ARG A 84 -7.64 -9.20 16.26
C ARG A 84 -8.20 -8.80 14.91
N GLU A 85 -9.45 -8.39 14.92
CA GLU A 85 -10.10 -7.81 13.74
C GLU A 85 -10.46 -6.36 14.04
N VAL A 86 -10.24 -5.48 13.07
CA VAL A 86 -10.53 -4.06 13.19
C VAL A 86 -11.33 -3.63 11.97
N VAL A 87 -12.41 -2.89 12.18
CA VAL A 87 -13.28 -2.41 11.11
C VAL A 87 -13.29 -0.89 11.07
N GLY A 88 -13.18 -0.31 9.89
CA GLY A 88 -13.22 1.13 9.72
C GLY A 88 -12.90 1.55 8.30
N TYR A 89 -12.88 2.86 8.08
CA TYR A 89 -12.52 3.47 6.79
C TYR A 89 -11.05 3.84 6.80
N PRO A 90 -10.27 3.47 5.78
CA PRO A 90 -8.88 3.90 5.71
C PRO A 90 -8.77 5.41 5.62
N ASP A 91 -7.82 5.99 6.35
CA ASP A 91 -7.51 7.41 6.27
C ASP A 91 -6.21 7.57 5.46
N ALA A 92 -6.33 7.93 4.19
CA ALA A 92 -5.17 8.05 3.30
C ALA A 92 -4.17 9.09 3.78
N ARG A 93 -4.63 10.15 4.44
CA ARG A 93 -3.74 11.19 4.93
C ARG A 93 -2.84 10.72 6.06
N SER A 94 -3.30 9.72 6.80
CA SER A 94 -2.54 9.16 7.92
C SER A 94 -1.88 7.83 7.57
N CYS A 95 -1.98 7.40 6.30
CA CYS A 95 -1.41 6.13 5.83
C CYS A 95 -0.11 6.40 5.07
N ALA A 96 0.94 6.71 5.80
CA ALA A 96 2.24 6.96 5.21
C ALA A 96 3.25 5.95 5.75
N LEU A 97 4.29 5.70 4.97
CA LEU A 97 5.44 4.88 5.38
C LEU A 97 5.05 3.46 5.81
N GLY A 98 4.06 2.89 5.14
CA GLY A 98 3.64 1.51 5.43
C GLY A 98 2.79 1.36 6.68
N ARG A 99 2.16 2.43 7.13
CA ARG A 99 1.24 2.42 8.26
C ARG A 99 -0.18 2.68 7.78
N LEU A 100 -1.14 2.05 8.42
CA LEU A 100 -2.55 2.20 8.08
C LEU A 100 -3.34 2.64 9.30
N LEU A 101 -4.07 3.74 9.17
CA LEU A 101 -5.00 4.21 10.18
C LEU A 101 -6.42 3.99 9.69
N LEU A 102 -7.28 3.46 10.54
CA LEU A 102 -8.71 3.31 10.25
C LEU A 102 -9.52 4.24 11.11
N LEU A 103 -10.57 4.81 10.53
CA LEU A 103 -11.53 5.65 11.21
C LEU A 103 -12.84 4.89 11.36
N GLU A 104 -13.28 4.73 12.61
CA GLU A 104 -14.58 4.14 12.92
C GLU A 104 -15.54 5.25 13.33
N SER A 105 -16.68 5.33 12.64
CA SER A 105 -17.72 6.28 12.96
C SER A 105 -18.81 5.57 13.75
N SER A 106 -19.17 6.12 14.91
CA SER A 106 -20.22 5.56 15.76
C SER A 106 -21.09 6.66 16.33
N ALA A 107 -22.20 6.27 16.96
CA ALA A 107 -23.10 7.22 17.62
C ALA A 107 -22.40 7.99 18.76
N ALA A 108 -21.36 7.42 19.34
CA ALA A 108 -20.57 8.05 20.41
C ALA A 108 -19.46 8.96 19.88
N GLY A 109 -19.29 9.07 18.55
CA GLY A 109 -18.25 9.86 17.92
C GLY A 109 -17.31 9.01 17.08
N ASN A 110 -16.27 9.65 16.57
CA ASN A 110 -15.29 8.97 15.73
C ASN A 110 -14.17 8.38 16.59
N ARG A 111 -13.70 7.20 16.22
CA ARG A 111 -12.59 6.54 16.89
C ARG A 111 -11.52 6.17 15.86
N GLU A 112 -10.27 6.41 16.21
CA GLU A 112 -9.14 6.03 15.38
C GLU A 112 -8.58 4.69 15.86
N HIS A 113 -8.27 3.82 14.90
CA HIS A 113 -7.60 2.54 15.15
C HIS A 113 -6.28 2.51 14.43
N GLY A 114 -5.21 2.21 15.14
CA GLY A 114 -3.87 2.15 14.60
C GLY A 114 -3.01 3.32 15.05
N PRO A 115 -1.95 3.67 14.30
CA PRO A 115 -1.62 3.10 12.99
C PRO A 115 -1.06 1.68 13.10
N PHE A 116 -1.41 0.85 12.12
CA PHE A 116 -0.92 -0.52 12.03
C PHE A 116 0.17 -0.60 10.96
N SER A 117 1.27 -1.29 11.25
CA SER A 117 2.28 -1.58 10.24
C SER A 117 1.70 -2.55 9.20
N ILE A 118 2.09 -2.39 7.94
CA ILE A 118 1.72 -3.31 6.87
C ILE A 118 2.09 -4.76 7.23
N ASP A 119 3.16 -4.94 8.03
CA ASP A 119 3.60 -6.27 8.46
C ASP A 119 2.65 -6.92 9.47
N GLU A 120 1.87 -6.12 10.20
CA GLU A 120 0.92 -6.62 11.19
C GLU A 120 -0.38 -7.11 10.56
N ILE A 121 -0.64 -6.74 9.32
CA ILE A 121 -1.89 -7.03 8.64
C ILE A 121 -1.77 -8.32 7.86
N VAL A 122 -2.61 -9.28 8.17
CA VAL A 122 -2.63 -10.59 7.49
C VAL A 122 -3.60 -10.59 6.32
N ALA A 123 -4.75 -9.94 6.50
CA ALA A 123 -5.79 -9.91 5.48
C ALA A 123 -6.64 -8.65 5.60
N VAL A 124 -7.20 -8.22 4.49
CA VAL A 124 -8.15 -7.11 4.43
C VAL A 124 -9.33 -7.55 3.56
N ALA A 125 -10.53 -7.37 4.07
CA ALA A 125 -11.75 -7.65 3.33
C ALA A 125 -12.67 -6.44 3.39
N VAL A 126 -13.54 -6.29 2.40
CA VAL A 126 -14.59 -5.27 2.45
C VAL A 126 -15.54 -5.65 3.59
N ALA A 127 -15.82 -4.70 4.47
CA ALA A 127 -16.77 -4.94 5.54
C ALA A 127 -18.17 -5.17 4.96
N ALA A 128 -19.04 -5.78 5.73
CA ALA A 128 -20.38 -6.10 5.26
C ALA A 128 -21.09 -4.88 4.69
N GLU A 129 -21.67 -5.04 3.54
CA GLU A 129 -22.47 -4.02 2.89
C GLU A 129 -23.84 -3.88 3.55
#